data_c8c32016f373a19b18f81f8a1b7315e1
#
_entry.id   c8c32016f373a19b18f81f8a1b7315e1
#
_cell.length_a   1.000
_cell.length_b   1.000
_cell.length_c   1.000
_cell.angle_alpha   90.00
_cell.angle_beta   90.00
_cell.angle_gamma   90.00
#
_symmetry.space_group_name_H-M   'P 1'
#
loop_
_entity.id
_entity.type
_entity.pdbx_description
1 polymer ?
#
loop_
_entity_poly.entity_id
_entity_poly.type
_entity_poly.pdbx_seq_one_letter_code
_entity_poly.pdbx_strand_id
1 'polypeptide(L)'
;SGLLPYGDIEKLDAENPTLFRNNINRHVSHIARTRITSNASPWLAGMKAGNVYSVAVSHGEGKFVASEEVLNKLIENGQVATQYVNEKGVPTMDGKDNLNGSSMAIEGVFSEDGKIFGKMGHSERYERGLFQNIAGNKDQDIFANGVRYFTHKQVK
;
A
#
# COMPACT_ATOMS: atom_id res chain seq x y z
N SER A 1 -3.58 14.29 6.34
CA SER A 1 -2.55 15.34 6.33
C SER A 1 -2.07 15.73 4.94
N GLY A 2 -2.39 15.01 3.88
CA GLY A 2 -1.94 15.29 2.51
C GLY A 2 -0.47 14.94 2.21
N LEU A 3 0.34 14.64 3.23
CA LEU A 3 1.78 14.39 3.08
C LEU A 3 2.12 13.31 2.03
N LEU A 4 1.35 12.22 1.98
CA LEU A 4 1.60 11.13 1.02
C LEU A 4 1.21 11.51 -0.42
N PRO A 5 -0.02 11.97 -0.73
CA PRO A 5 -0.39 12.29 -2.11
C PRO A 5 0.21 13.59 -2.64
N TYR A 6 0.51 14.56 -1.77
CA TYR A 6 0.96 15.89 -2.21
C TYR A 6 2.40 16.24 -1.82
N GLY A 7 3.06 15.44 -0.99
CA GLY A 7 4.44 15.69 -0.51
C GLY A 7 4.55 16.78 0.56
N ASP A 8 3.44 17.33 1.03
CA ASP A 8 3.37 18.36 2.06
C ASP A 8 2.13 18.17 2.95
N ILE A 9 2.08 18.88 4.06
CA ILE A 9 0.93 18.89 4.98
C ILE A 9 -0.10 19.89 4.47
N GLU A 10 -1.15 19.38 3.87
CA GLU A 10 -2.26 20.13 3.35
C GLU A 10 -3.24 20.58 4.45
N LYS A 11 -3.97 21.66 4.21
CA LYS A 11 -5.11 22.02 5.03
C LYS A 11 -6.18 20.93 4.89
N LEU A 12 -6.73 20.51 6.02
CA LEU A 12 -7.84 19.57 6.01
C LEU A 12 -9.08 20.22 5.38
N ASP A 13 -9.58 19.60 4.32
CA ASP A 13 -10.87 19.89 3.73
C ASP A 13 -11.58 18.61 3.31
N ALA A 14 -12.82 18.75 2.81
CA ALA A 14 -13.66 17.60 2.47
C ALA A 14 -13.13 16.80 1.25
N GLU A 15 -12.30 17.40 0.42
CA GLU A 15 -11.80 16.80 -0.83
C GLU A 15 -10.46 16.09 -0.64
N ASN A 16 -9.81 16.28 0.51
CA ASN A 16 -8.51 15.66 0.76
C ASN A 16 -8.61 14.13 0.83
N PRO A 17 -7.63 13.42 0.25
CA PRO A 17 -7.52 11.98 0.42
C PRO A 17 -7.49 11.59 1.89
N THR A 18 -8.22 10.55 2.24
CA THR A 18 -8.34 10.12 3.63
C THR A 18 -8.44 8.60 3.75
N LEU A 19 -8.21 8.12 4.97
CA LEU A 19 -8.58 6.77 5.37
C LEU A 19 -9.95 6.82 6.08
N PHE A 20 -10.87 6.00 5.61
CA PHE A 20 -12.23 5.94 6.10
C PHE A 20 -12.56 4.55 6.67
N ARG A 21 -13.72 4.42 7.30
CA ARG A 21 -14.21 3.15 7.83
C ARG A 21 -14.31 2.09 6.73
N ASN A 22 -13.92 0.88 7.07
CA ASN A 22 -14.14 -0.28 6.20
C ASN A 22 -15.60 -0.39 5.80
N ASN A 23 -15.89 -0.83 4.58
CA ASN A 23 -17.26 -0.99 4.08
C ASN A 23 -18.14 -1.88 4.98
N ILE A 24 -17.53 -2.83 5.69
CA ILE A 24 -18.25 -3.73 6.62
C ILE A 24 -18.49 -3.12 8.01
N ASN A 25 -18.16 -1.83 8.23
CA ASN A 25 -18.32 -1.10 9.49
C ASN A 25 -17.71 -1.76 10.74
N ARG A 26 -16.68 -2.57 10.56
CA ARG A 26 -15.97 -3.24 11.68
C ARG A 26 -14.50 -3.45 11.35
N HIS A 27 -13.75 -3.80 12.38
CA HIS A 27 -12.35 -4.21 12.25
C HIS A 27 -12.22 -5.47 11.38
N VAL A 28 -11.22 -5.44 10.49
CA VAL A 28 -10.80 -6.60 9.68
C VAL A 28 -9.41 -7.02 10.16
N SER A 29 -9.27 -8.30 10.48
CA SER A 29 -7.97 -8.96 10.71
C SER A 29 -7.89 -10.17 9.79
N HIS A 30 -7.02 -10.10 8.78
CA HIS A 30 -6.98 -11.09 7.69
C HIS A 30 -5.61 -11.11 7.02
N ILE A 31 -5.37 -12.10 6.16
CA ILE A 31 -4.24 -12.07 5.22
C ILE A 31 -4.79 -11.69 3.85
N ALA A 32 -4.42 -10.50 3.39
CA ALA A 32 -4.80 -10.00 2.07
C ALA A 32 -3.72 -10.31 1.03
N ARG A 33 -4.12 -10.46 -0.22
CA ARG A 33 -3.19 -10.49 -1.34
C ARG A 33 -3.02 -9.08 -1.90
N THR A 34 -1.77 -8.64 -2.01
CA THR A 34 -1.43 -7.34 -2.58
C THR A 34 -0.42 -7.49 -3.70
N ARG A 35 -0.51 -6.66 -4.71
CA ARG A 35 0.40 -6.62 -5.86
C ARG A 35 1.21 -5.32 -5.83
N ILE A 36 2.49 -5.40 -6.14
CA ILE A 36 3.30 -4.23 -6.46
C ILE A 36 2.78 -3.63 -7.78
N THR A 37 2.28 -2.41 -7.73
CA THR A 37 1.79 -1.68 -8.92
C THR A 37 2.87 -0.79 -9.49
N SER A 38 3.59 -0.07 -8.62
CA SER A 38 4.74 0.75 -8.96
C SER A 38 5.88 0.47 -7.99
N ASN A 39 7.10 0.45 -8.48
CA ASN A 39 8.33 0.33 -7.67
C ASN A 39 9.21 1.59 -7.77
N ALA A 40 8.61 2.73 -8.09
CA ALA A 40 9.30 4.01 -8.21
C ALA A 40 9.89 4.53 -6.88
N SER A 41 9.55 3.91 -5.77
CA SER A 41 10.02 4.28 -4.44
C SER A 41 11.26 3.47 -4.01
N PRO A 42 12.22 4.09 -3.29
CA PRO A 42 13.34 3.35 -2.69
C PRO A 42 12.91 2.23 -1.73
N TRP A 43 11.73 2.35 -1.10
CA TRP A 43 11.18 1.31 -0.24
C TRP A 43 10.83 0.02 -0.98
N LEU A 44 10.54 0.10 -2.28
CA LEU A 44 10.25 -1.06 -3.14
C LEU A 44 11.37 -1.37 -4.14
N ALA A 45 12.56 -0.80 -3.94
CA ALA A 45 13.71 -1.05 -4.79
C ALA A 45 14.06 -2.56 -4.82
N GLY A 46 14.23 -3.12 -6.03
CA GLY A 46 14.48 -4.54 -6.22
C GLY A 46 13.23 -5.44 -6.22
N MET A 47 12.07 -4.92 -5.79
CA MET A 47 10.79 -5.62 -5.96
C MET A 47 10.22 -5.31 -7.35
N LYS A 48 9.70 -6.34 -8.03
CA LYS A 48 9.20 -6.17 -9.40
C LYS A 48 7.72 -5.80 -9.41
N ALA A 49 7.33 -4.84 -10.25
CA ALA A 49 5.92 -4.60 -10.55
C ALA A 49 5.25 -5.91 -11.03
N GLY A 50 4.04 -6.15 -10.56
CA GLY A 50 3.33 -7.40 -10.78
C GLY A 50 3.55 -8.49 -9.73
N ASN A 51 4.61 -8.42 -8.89
CA ASN A 51 4.80 -9.38 -7.81
C ASN A 51 3.65 -9.31 -6.81
N VAL A 52 3.14 -10.48 -6.42
CA VAL A 52 2.04 -10.63 -5.46
C VAL A 52 2.56 -11.17 -4.14
N TYR A 53 2.06 -10.58 -3.06
CA TYR A 53 2.39 -10.97 -1.69
C TYR A 53 1.14 -11.21 -0.86
N SER A 54 1.24 -12.12 0.10
CA SER A 54 0.23 -12.36 1.12
C SER A 54 0.64 -11.61 2.39
N VAL A 55 -0.11 -10.58 2.77
CA VAL A 55 0.26 -9.63 3.83
C VAL A 55 -0.82 -9.56 4.89
N ALA A 56 -0.43 -9.53 6.16
CA ALA A 56 -1.37 -9.33 7.26
C ALA A 56 -1.98 -7.93 7.21
N VAL A 57 -3.30 -7.82 7.36
CA VAL A 57 -4.02 -6.56 7.53
C VAL A 57 -4.80 -6.59 8.84
N SER A 58 -4.89 -5.43 9.52
CA SER A 58 -5.56 -5.31 10.82
C SER A 58 -5.99 -3.86 11.03
N HIS A 59 -7.20 -3.52 10.60
CA HIS A 59 -7.70 -2.13 10.66
C HIS A 59 -9.23 -2.05 10.65
N GLY A 60 -9.76 -1.00 11.30
CA GLY A 60 -11.18 -0.61 11.25
C GLY A 60 -11.43 0.53 10.25
N GLU A 61 -10.42 1.35 10.01
CA GLU A 61 -10.43 2.55 9.16
C GLU A 61 -9.25 2.47 8.17
N GLY A 62 -9.31 1.51 7.25
CA GLY A 62 -8.26 1.28 6.25
C GLY A 62 -8.70 1.55 4.82
N LYS A 63 -9.92 2.06 4.61
CA LYS A 63 -10.46 2.36 3.30
C LYS A 63 -9.86 3.66 2.78
N PHE A 64 -8.97 3.57 1.79
CA PHE A 64 -8.46 4.74 1.08
C PHE A 64 -9.56 5.34 0.19
N VAL A 65 -9.82 6.62 0.39
CA VAL A 65 -10.83 7.39 -0.36
C VAL A 65 -10.17 8.67 -0.88
N ALA A 66 -10.37 8.96 -2.15
CA ALA A 66 -9.94 10.18 -2.79
C ALA A 66 -10.90 10.55 -3.93
N SER A 67 -10.91 11.82 -4.35
CA SER A 67 -11.62 12.27 -5.53
C SER A 67 -11.06 11.62 -6.81
N GLU A 68 -11.86 11.57 -7.86
CA GLU A 68 -11.41 11.03 -9.16
C GLU A 68 -10.20 11.77 -9.70
N GLU A 69 -10.14 13.09 -9.54
CA GLU A 69 -9.00 13.92 -9.93
C GLU A 69 -7.71 13.48 -9.22
N VAL A 70 -7.76 13.28 -7.90
CA VAL A 70 -6.61 12.83 -7.11
C VAL A 70 -6.21 11.40 -7.50
N LEU A 71 -7.18 10.50 -7.71
CA LEU A 71 -6.90 9.13 -8.13
C LEU A 71 -6.17 9.10 -9.48
N ASN A 72 -6.63 9.88 -10.45
CA ASN A 72 -5.99 9.99 -11.76
C ASN A 72 -4.57 10.54 -11.65
N LYS A 73 -4.36 11.58 -10.84
CA LYS A 73 -3.03 12.16 -10.58
C LYS A 73 -2.07 11.15 -9.94
N LEU A 74 -2.52 10.38 -8.95
CA LEU A 74 -1.71 9.31 -8.33
C LEU A 74 -1.30 8.23 -9.33
N ILE A 75 -2.18 7.89 -10.28
CA ILE A 75 -1.90 6.90 -11.33
C ILE A 75 -0.90 7.47 -12.33
N GLU A 76 -1.13 8.67 -12.86
CA GLU A 76 -0.27 9.33 -13.84
C GLU A 76 1.15 9.53 -13.31
N ASN A 77 1.28 9.89 -12.04
CA ASN A 77 2.56 10.06 -11.37
C ASN A 77 3.22 8.73 -10.92
N GLY A 78 2.55 7.59 -11.10
CA GLY A 78 3.05 6.29 -10.64
C GLY A 78 3.12 6.14 -9.12
N GLN A 79 2.34 6.93 -8.37
CA GLN A 79 2.31 6.96 -6.91
C GLN A 79 1.49 5.86 -6.27
N VAL A 80 0.70 5.10 -7.05
CA VAL A 80 0.01 3.90 -6.56
C VAL A 80 1.04 2.79 -6.39
N ALA A 81 1.43 2.53 -5.16
CA ALA A 81 2.46 1.57 -4.80
C ALA A 81 1.99 0.13 -4.91
N THR A 82 0.88 -0.15 -4.24
CA THR A 82 0.32 -1.49 -4.10
C THR A 82 -1.20 -1.48 -4.20
N GLN A 83 -1.76 -2.60 -4.71
CA GLN A 83 -3.20 -2.79 -4.82
C GLN A 83 -3.62 -4.14 -4.27
N TYR A 84 -4.81 -4.22 -3.67
CA TYR A 84 -5.47 -5.48 -3.36
C TYR A 84 -5.80 -6.25 -4.64
N VAL A 85 -5.54 -7.55 -4.63
CA VAL A 85 -5.74 -8.40 -5.81
C VAL A 85 -6.50 -9.69 -5.47
N ASN A 86 -7.21 -10.20 -6.46
CA ASN A 86 -7.85 -11.51 -6.38
C ASN A 86 -6.82 -12.67 -6.51
N GLU A 87 -7.31 -13.90 -6.53
CA GLU A 87 -6.47 -15.12 -6.66
C GLU A 87 -5.62 -15.17 -7.92
N LYS A 88 -6.05 -14.45 -8.97
CA LYS A 88 -5.32 -14.35 -10.25
C LYS A 88 -4.29 -13.20 -10.27
N GLY A 89 -4.12 -12.48 -9.16
CA GLY A 89 -3.23 -11.31 -9.09
C GLY A 89 -3.76 -10.07 -9.82
N VAL A 90 -5.06 -10.01 -10.10
CA VAL A 90 -5.72 -8.88 -10.76
C VAL A 90 -6.33 -7.97 -9.71
N PRO A 91 -6.10 -6.62 -9.76
CA PRO A 91 -6.75 -5.67 -8.87
C PRO A 91 -8.26 -5.81 -8.91
N THR A 92 -8.90 -5.75 -7.75
CA THR A 92 -10.34 -6.00 -7.65
C THR A 92 -11.02 -5.12 -6.63
N MET A 93 -12.25 -4.73 -6.94
CA MET A 93 -13.14 -4.03 -6.03
C MET A 93 -14.06 -4.98 -5.24
N ASP A 94 -13.95 -6.29 -5.47
CA ASP A 94 -14.71 -7.29 -4.72
C ASP A 94 -14.31 -7.25 -3.23
N GLY A 95 -15.29 -7.09 -2.35
CA GLY A 95 -15.10 -7.00 -0.91
C GLY A 95 -14.49 -8.26 -0.26
N LYS A 96 -14.44 -9.39 -0.97
CA LYS A 96 -13.74 -10.59 -0.54
C LYS A 96 -12.23 -10.38 -0.49
N ASP A 97 -11.68 -9.64 -1.44
CA ASP A 97 -10.24 -9.41 -1.61
C ASP A 97 -9.85 -7.96 -1.26
N ASN A 98 -10.67 -6.97 -1.60
CA ASN A 98 -10.54 -5.57 -1.17
C ASN A 98 -11.36 -5.34 0.11
N LEU A 99 -10.82 -5.86 1.20
CA LEU A 99 -11.53 -6.03 2.48
C LEU A 99 -12.03 -4.73 3.13
N ASN A 100 -11.39 -3.61 2.85
CA ASN A 100 -11.77 -2.30 3.37
C ASN A 100 -12.62 -1.49 2.40
N GLY A 101 -12.65 -1.86 1.11
CA GLY A 101 -13.38 -1.15 0.05
C GLY A 101 -12.63 0.07 -0.49
N SER A 102 -11.29 0.08 -0.41
CA SER A 102 -10.45 1.16 -0.92
C SER A 102 -10.70 1.46 -2.39
N SER A 103 -10.75 2.75 -2.74
CA SER A 103 -10.87 3.22 -4.12
C SER A 103 -9.79 2.58 -5.00
N MET A 104 -10.18 2.09 -6.18
CA MET A 104 -9.30 1.43 -7.15
C MET A 104 -8.46 0.29 -6.56
N ALA A 105 -8.93 -0.35 -5.50
CA ALA A 105 -8.22 -1.37 -4.73
C ALA A 105 -6.85 -0.91 -4.18
N ILE A 106 -6.63 0.39 -4.02
CA ILE A 106 -5.37 0.94 -3.51
C ILE A 106 -5.12 0.46 -2.09
N GLU A 107 -3.97 -0.17 -1.87
CA GLU A 107 -3.50 -0.65 -0.57
C GLU A 107 -2.38 0.22 -0.02
N GLY A 108 -1.57 0.81 -0.91
CA GLY A 108 -0.48 1.69 -0.53
C GLY A 108 -0.15 2.73 -1.60
N VAL A 109 0.36 3.88 -1.14
CA VAL A 109 0.74 5.02 -1.99
C VAL A 109 2.10 5.59 -1.56
N PHE A 110 2.78 6.25 -2.50
CA PHE A 110 4.00 7.03 -2.24
C PHE A 110 3.73 8.53 -2.27
N SER A 111 4.64 9.30 -1.63
CA SER A 111 4.84 10.71 -1.99
C SER A 111 5.38 10.84 -3.41
N GLU A 112 5.27 12.03 -4.01
CA GLU A 112 5.75 12.29 -5.38
C GLU A 112 7.25 11.97 -5.55
N ASP A 113 8.07 12.26 -4.54
CA ASP A 113 9.51 11.94 -4.53
C ASP A 113 9.81 10.48 -4.12
N GLY A 114 8.80 9.68 -3.87
CA GLY A 114 8.88 8.26 -3.50
C GLY A 114 9.46 7.96 -2.11
N LYS A 115 9.85 8.98 -1.33
CA LYS A 115 10.55 8.77 -0.05
C LYS A 115 9.62 8.48 1.13
N ILE A 116 8.35 8.85 1.02
CA ILE A 116 7.32 8.53 2.00
C ILE A 116 6.45 7.44 1.40
N PHE A 117 6.26 6.37 2.14
CA PHE A 117 5.45 5.23 1.73
C PHE A 117 4.45 4.89 2.83
N GLY A 118 3.16 4.91 2.49
CA GLY A 118 2.08 4.47 3.35
C GLY A 118 1.34 3.30 2.75
N LYS A 119 1.02 2.31 3.58
CA LYS A 119 0.27 1.11 3.18
C LYS A 119 -0.56 0.58 4.34
N MET A 120 -1.57 -0.23 4.03
CA MET A 120 -2.45 -0.83 5.02
C MET A 120 -1.98 -2.20 5.51
N GLY A 121 -1.26 -2.93 4.68
CA GLY A 121 -0.70 -4.23 5.04
C GLY A 121 0.55 -4.10 5.91
N HIS A 122 0.64 -4.98 6.91
CA HIS A 122 1.69 -5.01 7.91
C HIS A 122 2.83 -5.94 7.49
N SER A 123 3.80 -5.43 6.74
CA SER A 123 4.99 -6.19 6.32
C SER A 123 5.89 -6.57 7.50
N GLU A 124 5.86 -5.77 8.58
CA GLU A 124 6.62 -6.02 9.82
C GLU A 124 6.09 -7.21 10.63
N ARG A 125 4.90 -7.70 10.34
CA ARG A 125 4.32 -8.88 11.03
C ARG A 125 4.73 -10.22 10.43
N TYR A 126 5.62 -10.22 9.45
CA TYR A 126 6.16 -11.43 8.88
C TYR A 126 7.58 -11.70 9.40
N GLU A 127 7.80 -12.94 9.80
CA GLU A 127 9.11 -13.50 10.10
C GLU A 127 9.19 -14.91 9.48
N ARG A 128 10.39 -15.34 9.14
CA ARG A 128 10.61 -16.67 8.56
C ARG A 128 10.03 -17.76 9.47
N GLY A 129 9.14 -18.55 8.90
CA GLY A 129 8.43 -19.60 9.63
C GLY A 129 7.03 -19.23 10.12
N LEU A 130 6.63 -17.95 10.06
CA LEU A 130 5.25 -17.55 10.32
C LEU A 130 4.34 -17.79 9.11
N PHE A 131 3.05 -17.95 9.38
CA PHE A 131 1.99 -18.11 8.36
C PHE A 131 2.27 -19.24 7.37
N GLN A 132 2.85 -20.38 7.81
CA GLN A 132 3.21 -21.49 6.93
C GLN A 132 1.99 -22.12 6.22
N ASN A 133 0.82 -22.03 6.83
CA ASN A 133 -0.46 -22.47 6.28
C ASN A 133 -1.07 -21.51 5.26
N ILE A 134 -0.47 -20.35 5.04
CA ILE A 134 -0.92 -19.36 4.06
C ILE A 134 -0.07 -19.48 2.80
N ALA A 135 -0.71 -19.65 1.66
CA ALA A 135 -0.02 -19.69 0.36
C ALA A 135 0.54 -18.32 -0.07
N GLY A 136 1.52 -18.35 -0.96
CA GLY A 136 2.11 -17.14 -1.56
C GLY A 136 3.34 -16.62 -0.82
N ASN A 137 4.03 -15.67 -1.47
CA ASN A 137 5.18 -14.99 -0.88
C ASN A 137 4.69 -13.97 0.17
N LYS A 138 5.40 -13.88 1.29
CA LYS A 138 5.06 -13.01 2.43
C LYS A 138 6.19 -12.04 2.76
N ASP A 139 7.38 -12.35 2.25
CA ASP A 139 8.59 -11.59 2.53
C ASP A 139 8.69 -10.38 1.61
N GLN A 140 8.54 -9.21 2.20
CA GLN A 140 8.65 -7.92 1.52
C GLN A 140 9.85 -7.17 2.08
N ASP A 141 10.92 -7.03 1.30
CA ASP A 141 12.17 -6.36 1.68
C ASP A 141 12.05 -4.83 1.91
N ILE A 142 10.89 -4.33 2.27
CA ILE A 142 10.59 -2.90 2.36
C ILE A 142 11.57 -2.19 3.29
N PHE A 143 11.74 -2.69 4.51
CA PHE A 143 12.61 -2.05 5.51
C PHE A 143 14.09 -2.15 5.13
N ALA A 144 14.53 -3.31 4.62
CA ALA A 144 15.89 -3.50 4.14
C ALA A 144 16.21 -2.58 2.95
N ASN A 145 15.25 -2.38 2.05
CA ASN A 145 15.38 -1.44 0.92
C ASN A 145 15.52 0.00 1.42
N GLY A 146 14.69 0.42 2.38
CA GLY A 146 14.77 1.75 2.98
C GLY A 146 16.12 1.97 3.65
N VAL A 147 16.56 1.05 4.50
CA VAL A 147 17.88 1.13 5.16
C VAL A 147 18.99 1.26 4.12
N ARG A 148 19.05 0.40 3.11
CA ARG A 148 20.06 0.48 2.04
C ARG A 148 20.08 1.84 1.36
N TYR A 149 18.92 2.37 0.99
CA TYR A 149 18.83 3.65 0.30
C TYR A 149 19.32 4.82 1.16
N PHE A 150 18.84 4.91 2.40
CA PHE A 150 19.14 6.06 3.26
C PHE A 150 20.55 6.01 3.86
N THR A 151 21.12 4.83 4.08
CA THR A 151 22.50 4.71 4.57
C THR A 151 23.55 4.99 3.48
N HIS A 152 23.34 4.55 2.25
CA HIS A 152 24.27 4.82 1.15
C HIS A 152 24.29 6.28 0.67
N LYS A 153 23.27 7.09 0.97
CA LYS A 153 23.27 8.54 0.66
C LYS A 153 24.06 9.40 1.65
N GLN A 154 24.45 8.86 2.80
CA GLN A 154 25.22 9.62 3.80
C GLN A 154 26.75 9.62 3.54
N VAL A 155 27.22 8.96 2.47
CA VAL A 155 28.65 8.82 2.12
C VAL A 155 28.97 9.65 0.87
N LYS A 156 28.48 10.90 0.80
CA LYS A 156 28.95 11.88 -0.22
C LYS A 156 29.20 13.22 0.41
#